data_c29848be02c88f1e129f52c616bb5dde
#
_entry.id   c29848be02c88f1e129f52c616bb5dde
#
_cell.length_a   1.000
_cell.length_b   1.000
_cell.length_c   1.000
_cell.angle_alpha   90.00
_cell.angle_beta   90.00
_cell.angle_gamma   90.00
#
_symmetry.space_group_name_H-M   'P 1'
#
loop_
_entity.id
_entity.type
_entity.pdbx_description
1 polymer ?
#
loop_
_entity_poly.entity_id
_entity_poly.type
_entity_poly.pdbx_seq_one_letter_code
_entity_poly.pdbx_strand_id
1 'polypeptide(L)'
;LFGVLTLTVDGTEVTSASIDLADATSFTNAASLISAGFTSSEVICTYDSQRSRFLLTSNTSGSESTITFATGTLSDGLKFTAAAGAEVSQGAGIAVEATFMESLLDLTQNWASFFTTWEPVDDSKTAFASWANSSGEKYLYIPWTSAAAISSFETALYADEYDGVYPVGPRATDAAFVAGVVASIDFSRANGRVDIFFKYQSGLAATVTDSA
;
A
#
# COMPACT_ATOMS: atom_id res chain seq x y z
N LEU A 1 17.45 -9.10 -30.14
CA LEU A 1 15.99 -9.05 -30.29
C LEU A 1 15.61 -7.78 -31.03
N PHE A 2 14.77 -7.92 -32.06
CA PHE A 2 14.28 -6.81 -32.87
C PHE A 2 12.82 -7.04 -33.21
N GLY A 3 11.97 -5.99 -33.14
CA GLY A 3 10.57 -6.10 -33.50
C GLY A 3 9.67 -5.07 -32.85
N VAL A 4 8.39 -5.39 -32.71
CA VAL A 4 7.36 -4.53 -32.18
C VAL A 4 6.62 -5.21 -31.03
N LEU A 5 6.04 -4.38 -30.15
CA LEU A 5 5.10 -4.77 -29.10
C LEU A 5 3.77 -4.06 -29.35
N THR A 6 2.67 -4.79 -29.23
CA THR A 6 1.31 -4.26 -29.28
C THR A 6 0.55 -4.72 -28.07
N LEU A 7 -0.12 -3.81 -27.38
CA LEU A 7 -0.97 -4.11 -26.23
C LEU A 7 -2.11 -3.07 -26.15
N THR A 8 -3.14 -3.39 -25.40
CA THR A 8 -4.21 -2.42 -25.13
C THR A 8 -3.97 -1.79 -23.78
N VAL A 9 -3.98 -0.46 -23.73
CA VAL A 9 -3.82 0.34 -22.51
C VAL A 9 -5.01 1.29 -22.43
N ASP A 10 -5.71 1.25 -21.29
CA ASP A 10 -6.88 2.11 -21.04
C ASP A 10 -7.93 2.06 -22.15
N GLY A 11 -8.14 0.84 -22.69
CA GLY A 11 -9.07 0.58 -23.80
C GLY A 11 -8.54 0.95 -25.19
N THR A 12 -7.35 1.53 -25.32
CA THR A 12 -6.75 1.92 -26.59
C THR A 12 -5.63 0.96 -26.99
N GLU A 13 -5.66 0.45 -28.22
CA GLU A 13 -4.56 -0.36 -28.75
C GLU A 13 -3.35 0.54 -29.07
N VAL A 14 -2.22 0.20 -28.49
CA VAL A 14 -0.94 0.91 -28.66
C VAL A 14 0.09 -0.05 -29.23
N THR A 15 0.70 0.34 -30.34
CA THR A 15 1.78 -0.41 -30.97
C THR A 15 3.06 0.41 -30.91
N SER A 16 4.14 -0.20 -30.45
CA SER A 16 5.46 0.45 -30.43
C SER A 16 5.97 0.65 -31.86
N ALA A 17 6.85 1.64 -32.03
CA ALA A 17 7.79 1.64 -33.15
C ALA A 17 8.66 0.38 -33.13
N SER A 18 9.43 0.15 -34.15
CA SER A 18 10.39 -0.96 -34.15
C SER A 18 11.46 -0.75 -33.09
N ILE A 19 11.57 -1.70 -32.16
CA ILE A 19 12.51 -1.69 -31.04
C ILE A 19 13.68 -2.62 -31.44
N ASP A 20 14.90 -2.10 -31.34
CA ASP A 20 16.12 -2.90 -31.47
C ASP A 20 16.82 -2.99 -30.10
N LEU A 21 16.99 -4.22 -29.62
CA LEU A 21 17.68 -4.51 -28.37
C LEU A 21 19.07 -5.12 -28.58
N ALA A 22 19.60 -5.11 -29.80
CA ALA A 22 20.91 -5.70 -30.09
C ALA A 22 22.04 -4.97 -29.34
N ASP A 23 21.94 -3.66 -29.23
CA ASP A 23 22.93 -2.82 -28.55
C ASP A 23 22.60 -2.52 -27.09
N ALA A 24 21.62 -3.20 -26.52
CA ALA A 24 21.28 -3.01 -25.10
C ALA A 24 22.42 -3.46 -24.18
N THR A 25 22.96 -2.54 -23.41
CA THR A 25 24.11 -2.77 -22.52
C THR A 25 23.73 -3.38 -21.18
N SER A 26 22.45 -3.32 -20.82
CA SER A 26 21.89 -3.88 -19.58
C SER A 26 20.38 -4.08 -19.71
N PHE A 27 19.77 -4.83 -18.79
CA PHE A 27 18.30 -4.96 -18.75
C PHE A 27 17.60 -3.63 -18.47
N THR A 28 18.20 -2.76 -17.66
CA THR A 28 17.65 -1.41 -17.42
C THR A 28 17.72 -0.56 -18.71
N ASN A 29 18.81 -0.66 -19.47
CA ASN A 29 18.91 0.02 -20.75
C ASN A 29 17.90 -0.57 -21.77
N ALA A 30 17.73 -1.90 -21.80
CA ALA A 30 16.70 -2.55 -22.61
C ALA A 30 15.30 -2.04 -22.26
N ALA A 31 14.96 -1.90 -20.97
CA ALA A 31 13.69 -1.33 -20.52
C ALA A 31 13.49 0.11 -21.03
N SER A 32 14.53 0.93 -21.00
CA SER A 32 14.49 2.30 -21.56
C SER A 32 14.26 2.33 -23.06
N LEU A 33 14.90 1.42 -23.81
CA LEU A 33 14.69 1.29 -25.26
C LEU A 33 13.27 0.82 -25.59
N ILE A 34 12.71 -0.10 -24.79
CA ILE A 34 11.31 -0.53 -24.92
C ILE A 34 10.37 0.64 -24.68
N SER A 35 10.56 1.41 -23.59
CA SER A 35 9.75 2.60 -23.29
C SER A 35 9.83 3.63 -24.42
N ALA A 36 11.03 3.88 -24.96
CA ALA A 36 11.23 4.83 -26.05
C ALA A 36 10.55 4.39 -27.37
N GLY A 37 10.29 3.09 -27.54
CA GLY A 37 9.55 2.56 -28.67
C GLY A 37 8.08 2.98 -28.66
N PHE A 38 7.50 3.27 -27.51
CA PHE A 38 6.13 3.78 -27.39
C PHE A 38 6.15 5.31 -27.50
N THR A 39 5.68 5.83 -28.62
CA THR A 39 5.66 7.28 -28.89
C THR A 39 4.63 8.05 -28.08
N SER A 40 3.57 7.40 -27.63
CA SER A 40 2.68 7.90 -26.62
C SER A 40 3.29 7.55 -25.25
N SER A 41 3.42 8.52 -24.35
CA SER A 41 3.91 8.29 -22.97
C SER A 41 2.96 7.44 -22.11
N GLU A 42 2.08 6.67 -22.75
CA GLU A 42 1.06 5.85 -22.10
C GLU A 42 1.61 4.55 -21.51
N VAL A 43 2.73 4.04 -22.06
CA VAL A 43 3.37 2.79 -21.63
C VAL A 43 4.79 3.07 -21.15
N ILE A 44 5.09 2.64 -19.94
CA ILE A 44 6.42 2.72 -19.36
C ILE A 44 6.92 1.30 -19.12
N CYS A 45 8.13 1.01 -19.58
CA CYS A 45 8.83 -0.24 -19.27
C CYS A 45 9.91 0.01 -18.22
N THR A 46 9.92 -0.81 -17.18
CA THR A 46 10.97 -0.82 -16.16
C THR A 46 11.52 -2.22 -15.95
N TYR A 47 12.73 -2.33 -15.41
CA TYR A 47 13.32 -3.61 -15.05
C TYR A 47 13.44 -3.74 -13.53
N ASP A 48 12.73 -4.73 -12.97
CA ASP A 48 12.81 -5.12 -11.56
C ASP A 48 13.99 -6.10 -11.39
N SER A 49 15.12 -5.60 -10.88
CA SER A 49 16.33 -6.39 -10.70
C SER A 49 16.21 -7.42 -9.56
N GLN A 50 15.33 -7.18 -8.58
CA GLN A 50 15.14 -8.10 -7.46
C GLN A 50 14.40 -9.37 -7.92
N ARG A 51 13.47 -9.23 -8.87
CA ARG A 51 12.67 -10.33 -9.41
C ARG A 51 13.09 -10.75 -10.81
N SER A 52 14.12 -10.11 -11.37
CA SER A 52 14.67 -10.37 -12.72
C SER A 52 13.60 -10.37 -13.81
N ARG A 53 12.72 -9.36 -13.81
CA ARG A 53 11.61 -9.24 -14.75
C ARG A 53 11.46 -7.83 -15.31
N PHE A 54 10.90 -7.74 -16.52
CA PHE A 54 10.41 -6.49 -17.07
C PHE A 54 8.98 -6.23 -16.59
N LEU A 55 8.65 -4.97 -16.40
CA LEU A 55 7.32 -4.48 -16.04
C LEU A 55 6.89 -3.48 -17.12
N LEU A 56 5.74 -3.71 -17.74
CA LEU A 56 5.03 -2.71 -18.54
C LEU A 56 3.91 -2.11 -17.68
N THR A 57 3.91 -0.81 -17.54
CA THR A 57 2.90 -0.10 -16.75
C THR A 57 2.21 0.96 -17.61
N SER A 58 0.89 1.11 -17.41
CA SER A 58 0.17 2.29 -17.86
C SER A 58 0.65 3.52 -17.09
N ASN A 59 0.65 4.67 -17.74
CA ASN A 59 0.94 5.95 -17.09
C ASN A 59 -0.28 6.53 -16.35
N THR A 60 -1.43 5.90 -16.47
CA THR A 60 -2.64 6.25 -15.71
C THR A 60 -2.73 5.43 -14.43
N SER A 61 -3.55 5.85 -13.50
CA SER A 61 -3.83 5.18 -12.24
C SER A 61 -5.33 5.17 -11.96
N GLY A 62 -5.75 4.33 -11.02
CA GLY A 62 -7.15 4.20 -10.64
C GLY A 62 -7.87 3.05 -11.36
N SER A 63 -9.18 2.94 -11.17
CA SER A 63 -10.01 1.84 -11.70
C SER A 63 -10.06 1.79 -13.22
N GLU A 64 -9.83 2.92 -13.87
CA GLU A 64 -9.85 3.04 -15.34
C GLU A 64 -8.52 2.64 -15.98
N SER A 65 -7.47 2.49 -15.17
CA SER A 65 -6.17 2.04 -15.68
C SER A 65 -6.20 0.55 -15.97
N THR A 66 -6.08 0.21 -17.23
CA THR A 66 -6.10 -1.18 -17.71
C THR A 66 -4.93 -1.46 -18.63
N ILE A 67 -4.42 -2.68 -18.59
CA ILE A 67 -3.35 -3.14 -19.48
C ILE A 67 -3.61 -4.60 -19.86
N THR A 68 -3.31 -4.98 -21.10
CA THR A 68 -3.40 -6.36 -21.57
C THR A 68 -2.03 -7.01 -21.71
N PHE A 69 -2.02 -8.33 -21.92
CA PHE A 69 -0.82 -9.00 -22.37
C PHE A 69 -0.35 -8.41 -23.71
N ALA A 70 0.95 -8.32 -23.90
CA ALA A 70 1.49 -7.85 -25.15
C ALA A 70 1.44 -8.94 -26.23
N THR A 71 1.30 -8.49 -27.47
CA THR A 71 1.45 -9.25 -28.69
C THR A 71 2.56 -8.64 -29.54
N GLY A 72 2.82 -9.18 -30.74
CA GLY A 72 3.88 -8.70 -31.59
C GLY A 72 5.16 -9.55 -31.51
N THR A 73 6.12 -9.22 -32.35
CA THR A 73 7.30 -10.07 -32.57
C THR A 73 8.26 -10.14 -31.40
N LEU A 74 8.22 -9.17 -30.49
CA LEU A 74 9.05 -9.15 -29.26
C LEU A 74 8.37 -9.75 -28.06
N SER A 75 7.04 -9.95 -28.09
CA SER A 75 6.27 -10.27 -26.88
C SER A 75 6.69 -11.58 -26.22
N ASP A 76 6.91 -12.64 -27.00
CA ASP A 76 7.35 -13.93 -26.46
C ASP A 76 8.80 -13.90 -25.99
N GLY A 77 9.68 -13.23 -26.74
CA GLY A 77 11.10 -13.13 -26.38
C GLY A 77 11.32 -12.35 -25.07
N LEU A 78 10.47 -11.38 -24.79
CA LEU A 78 10.49 -10.57 -23.55
C LEU A 78 9.57 -11.13 -22.45
N LYS A 79 8.88 -12.26 -22.72
CA LYS A 79 7.99 -12.91 -21.75
C LYS A 79 6.77 -12.06 -21.34
N PHE A 80 6.20 -11.29 -22.28
CA PHE A 80 5.02 -10.45 -22.02
C PHE A 80 3.69 -11.10 -22.44
N THR A 81 3.70 -12.36 -22.86
CA THR A 81 2.50 -13.12 -23.19
C THR A 81 2.04 -14.00 -22.04
N ALA A 82 0.74 -14.31 -21.97
CA ALA A 82 0.21 -15.25 -20.98
C ALA A 82 0.87 -16.64 -21.11
N ALA A 83 1.11 -17.11 -22.33
CA ALA A 83 1.76 -18.38 -22.59
C ALA A 83 3.22 -18.42 -22.11
N ALA A 84 3.90 -17.27 -22.05
CA ALA A 84 5.25 -17.14 -21.52
C ALA A 84 5.31 -16.93 -20.00
N GLY A 85 4.16 -16.91 -19.31
CA GLY A 85 4.06 -16.76 -17.87
C GLY A 85 4.00 -15.31 -17.41
N ALA A 86 3.62 -14.35 -18.26
CA ALA A 86 3.33 -13.00 -17.82
C ALA A 86 2.11 -12.98 -16.89
N GLU A 87 2.10 -12.02 -15.99
CA GLU A 87 0.95 -11.73 -15.12
C GLU A 87 0.47 -10.31 -15.40
N VAL A 88 -0.84 -10.11 -15.38
CA VAL A 88 -1.48 -8.80 -15.57
C VAL A 88 -2.16 -8.39 -14.28
N SER A 89 -1.93 -7.15 -13.86
CA SER A 89 -2.65 -6.51 -12.78
C SER A 89 -3.30 -5.24 -13.31
N GLN A 90 -4.60 -5.11 -13.12
CA GLN A 90 -5.34 -3.91 -13.50
C GLN A 90 -5.22 -2.85 -12.41
N GLY A 91 -5.47 -1.60 -12.79
CA GLY A 91 -5.59 -0.52 -11.84
C GLY A 91 -6.77 -0.74 -10.89
N ALA A 92 -6.65 -0.22 -9.69
CA ALA A 92 -7.69 -0.28 -8.68
C ALA A 92 -8.15 1.13 -8.31
N GLY A 93 -9.44 1.27 -8.02
CA GLY A 93 -9.97 2.50 -7.44
C GLY A 93 -9.36 2.75 -6.06
N ILE A 94 -9.44 4.00 -5.62
CA ILE A 94 -9.08 4.36 -4.25
C ILE A 94 -9.98 3.54 -3.32
N ALA A 95 -9.38 2.78 -2.42
CA ALA A 95 -10.12 2.06 -1.41
C ALA A 95 -10.81 3.06 -0.46
N VAL A 96 -12.09 2.85 -0.19
CA VAL A 96 -12.80 3.56 0.88
C VAL A 96 -12.57 2.76 2.16
N GLU A 97 -12.05 3.40 3.19
CA GLU A 97 -11.58 2.78 4.42
C GLU A 97 -12.65 1.88 5.06
N ALA A 98 -13.87 2.37 5.21
CA ALA A 98 -14.97 1.60 5.78
C ALA A 98 -15.28 0.35 4.93
N THR A 99 -15.40 0.51 3.60
CA THR A 99 -15.67 -0.63 2.70
C THR A 99 -14.53 -1.65 2.72
N PHE A 100 -13.28 -1.19 2.83
CA PHE A 100 -12.14 -2.08 2.98
C PHE A 100 -12.23 -2.88 4.28
N MET A 101 -12.54 -2.23 5.40
CA MET A 101 -12.67 -2.89 6.70
C MET A 101 -13.84 -3.90 6.72
N GLU A 102 -14.97 -3.60 6.09
CA GLU A 102 -16.08 -4.54 5.92
C GLU A 102 -15.64 -5.76 5.10
N SER A 103 -14.93 -5.56 4.00
CA SER A 103 -14.37 -6.65 3.19
C SER A 103 -13.42 -7.55 3.98
N LEU A 104 -12.66 -6.95 4.90
CA LEU A 104 -11.76 -7.69 5.79
C LEU A 104 -12.56 -8.54 6.81
N LEU A 105 -13.67 -8.01 7.32
CA LEU A 105 -14.55 -8.76 8.23
C LEU A 105 -15.23 -9.95 7.55
N ASP A 106 -15.51 -9.84 6.26
CA ASP A 106 -16.04 -10.96 5.46
C ASP A 106 -15.02 -12.11 5.32
N LEU A 107 -13.74 -11.78 5.33
CA LEU A 107 -12.66 -12.77 5.26
C LEU A 107 -12.34 -13.38 6.64
N THR A 108 -12.25 -12.54 7.68
CA THR A 108 -11.92 -13.00 9.04
C THR A 108 -12.31 -11.94 10.07
N GLN A 109 -12.84 -12.42 11.20
CA GLN A 109 -13.11 -11.59 12.38
C GLN A 109 -12.18 -11.93 13.56
N ASN A 110 -11.16 -12.77 13.33
CA ASN A 110 -10.25 -13.23 14.38
C ASN A 110 -9.06 -12.27 14.58
N TRP A 111 -9.37 -11.01 14.87
CA TRP A 111 -8.41 -9.97 15.24
C TRP A 111 -9.09 -8.92 16.12
N ALA A 112 -8.32 -8.17 16.91
CA ALA A 112 -8.86 -7.21 17.86
C ALA A 112 -8.32 -5.79 17.67
N SER A 113 -7.15 -5.63 17.07
CA SER A 113 -6.53 -4.33 16.86
C SER A 113 -5.85 -4.24 15.50
N PHE A 114 -5.77 -3.03 14.96
CA PHE A 114 -5.08 -2.77 13.71
C PHE A 114 -4.40 -1.39 13.70
N PHE A 115 -3.43 -1.26 12.85
CA PHE A 115 -2.75 -0.01 12.50
C PHE A 115 -2.30 -0.08 11.04
N THR A 116 -1.91 1.04 10.47
CA THR A 116 -1.40 1.13 9.11
C THR A 116 0.12 1.15 9.09
N THR A 117 0.75 0.47 8.15
CA THR A 117 2.22 0.47 7.98
C THR A 117 2.73 1.73 7.28
N TRP A 118 1.84 2.50 6.67
CA TRP A 118 2.08 3.84 6.12
C TRP A 118 1.31 4.86 6.94
N GLU A 119 1.69 6.12 6.88
CA GLU A 119 0.94 7.20 7.49
C GLU A 119 -0.22 7.62 6.56
N PRO A 120 -1.49 7.34 6.92
CA PRO A 120 -2.63 7.86 6.17
C PRO A 120 -2.75 9.38 6.32
N VAL A 121 -3.40 10.03 5.35
CA VAL A 121 -3.85 11.41 5.53
C VAL A 121 -4.92 11.50 6.63
N ASP A 122 -5.10 12.67 7.23
CA ASP A 122 -5.99 12.83 8.38
C ASP A 122 -7.45 12.43 8.09
N ASP A 123 -7.94 12.66 6.89
CA ASP A 123 -9.29 12.21 6.47
C ASP A 123 -9.41 10.68 6.51
N SER A 124 -8.42 9.96 6.03
CA SER A 124 -8.38 8.50 6.09
C SER A 124 -8.24 7.99 7.52
N LYS A 125 -7.42 8.66 8.36
CA LYS A 125 -7.33 8.34 9.80
C LYS A 125 -8.69 8.49 10.47
N THR A 126 -9.41 9.59 10.18
CA THR A 126 -10.76 9.86 10.70
C THR A 126 -11.76 8.81 10.21
N ALA A 127 -11.69 8.39 8.95
CA ALA A 127 -12.56 7.36 8.40
C ALA A 127 -12.34 6.00 9.09
N PHE A 128 -11.10 5.58 9.34
CA PHE A 128 -10.79 4.38 10.11
C PHE A 128 -11.26 4.50 11.57
N ALA A 129 -11.08 5.67 12.19
CA ALA A 129 -11.53 5.93 13.55
C ALA A 129 -13.05 5.85 13.67
N SER A 130 -13.77 6.47 12.73
CA SER A 130 -15.24 6.42 12.67
C SER A 130 -15.75 4.99 12.49
N TRP A 131 -15.08 4.21 11.65
CA TRP A 131 -15.41 2.80 11.49
C TRP A 131 -15.18 2.01 12.80
N ALA A 132 -14.04 2.19 13.47
CA ALA A 132 -13.75 1.53 14.74
C ALA A 132 -14.79 1.91 15.82
N ASN A 133 -15.11 3.18 15.94
CA ASN A 133 -16.15 3.69 16.84
C ASN A 133 -17.52 3.05 16.56
N SER A 134 -17.90 2.95 15.28
CA SER A 134 -19.19 2.34 14.88
C SER A 134 -19.25 0.82 15.10
N SER A 135 -18.12 0.17 15.30
CA SER A 135 -18.03 -1.28 15.51
C SER A 135 -18.43 -1.72 16.94
N GLY A 136 -18.77 -0.79 17.84
CA GLY A 136 -19.20 -1.06 19.20
C GLY A 136 -18.10 -1.65 20.07
N GLU A 137 -16.94 -1.02 20.10
CA GLU A 137 -15.77 -1.37 20.93
C GLU A 137 -15.18 -2.77 20.63
N LYS A 138 -15.51 -3.35 19.48
CA LYS A 138 -15.02 -4.65 19.08
C LYS A 138 -13.57 -4.61 18.59
N TYR A 139 -13.18 -3.52 17.97
CA TYR A 139 -11.89 -3.35 17.33
C TYR A 139 -11.21 -2.09 17.81
N LEU A 140 -9.89 -2.18 18.04
CA LEU A 140 -9.05 -1.05 18.42
C LEU A 140 -8.26 -0.58 17.20
N TYR A 141 -8.47 0.67 16.79
CA TYR A 141 -7.63 1.36 15.81
C TYR A 141 -6.51 2.10 16.53
N ILE A 142 -5.27 1.91 16.07
CA ILE A 142 -4.07 2.55 16.62
C ILE A 142 -3.46 3.44 15.55
N PRO A 143 -4.01 4.64 15.32
CA PRO A 143 -3.41 5.61 14.40
C PRO A 143 -2.08 6.13 14.93
N TRP A 144 -1.19 6.47 14.02
CA TRP A 144 0.07 7.12 14.33
C TRP A 144 0.28 8.34 13.44
N THR A 145 1.06 9.33 13.91
CA THR A 145 1.36 10.53 13.15
C THR A 145 2.82 10.93 13.34
N SER A 146 3.49 11.24 12.22
CA SER A 146 4.87 11.76 12.21
C SER A 146 4.94 13.25 12.56
N ALA A 147 3.79 13.93 12.64
CA ALA A 147 3.73 15.34 13.02
C ALA A 147 4.26 15.56 14.46
N ALA A 148 5.04 16.61 14.65
CA ALA A 148 5.58 16.98 15.97
C ALA A 148 4.53 17.61 16.90
N ALA A 149 3.38 18.00 16.36
CA ALA A 149 2.26 18.58 17.08
C ALA A 149 1.03 17.70 16.93
N ILE A 150 0.11 17.81 17.89
CA ILE A 150 -1.21 17.18 17.83
C ILE A 150 -1.86 17.59 16.50
N SER A 151 -2.18 16.59 15.67
CA SER A 151 -2.79 16.81 14.38
C SER A 151 -4.25 17.26 14.51
N SER A 152 -4.81 17.80 13.42
CA SER A 152 -6.25 18.09 13.34
C SER A 152 -7.09 16.84 13.62
N PHE A 153 -6.61 15.69 13.20
CA PHE A 153 -7.21 14.39 13.48
C PHE A 153 -7.29 14.08 14.98
N GLU A 154 -6.20 14.23 15.73
CA GLU A 154 -6.21 13.98 17.17
C GLU A 154 -7.13 14.97 17.91
N THR A 155 -7.16 16.23 17.47
CA THR A 155 -8.10 17.22 17.99
C THR A 155 -9.55 16.80 17.75
N ALA A 156 -9.88 16.29 16.55
CA ALA A 156 -11.21 15.81 16.21
C ALA A 156 -11.57 14.58 17.07
N LEU A 157 -10.65 13.64 17.29
CA LEU A 157 -10.89 12.47 18.14
C LEU A 157 -11.33 12.85 19.55
N TYR A 158 -10.67 13.87 20.13
CA TYR A 158 -11.04 14.36 21.47
C TYR A 158 -12.38 15.11 21.46
N ALA A 159 -12.68 15.84 20.40
CA ALA A 159 -13.92 16.59 20.28
C ALA A 159 -15.14 15.69 20.05
N ASP A 160 -14.96 14.61 19.30
CA ASP A 160 -16.03 13.68 18.89
C ASP A 160 -16.14 12.44 19.78
N GLU A 161 -15.32 12.33 20.84
CA GLU A 161 -15.33 11.24 21.82
C GLU A 161 -15.33 9.85 21.17
N TYR A 162 -14.43 9.60 20.19
CA TYR A 162 -14.34 8.32 19.51
C TYR A 162 -13.87 7.19 20.46
N ASP A 163 -14.70 6.17 20.59
CA ASP A 163 -14.34 4.92 21.24
C ASP A 163 -13.58 3.98 20.30
N GLY A 164 -12.75 3.10 20.87
CA GLY A 164 -12.00 2.12 20.08
C GLY A 164 -10.83 2.72 19.30
N VAL A 165 -10.34 3.91 19.65
CA VAL A 165 -9.21 4.57 18.99
C VAL A 165 -8.15 4.96 20.02
N TYR A 166 -6.89 4.59 19.74
CA TYR A 166 -5.76 4.90 20.63
C TYR A 166 -4.61 5.52 19.82
N PRO A 167 -4.55 6.85 19.67
CA PRO A 167 -3.53 7.51 18.89
C PRO A 167 -2.15 7.40 19.56
N VAL A 168 -1.13 7.21 18.74
CA VAL A 168 0.27 7.14 19.16
C VAL A 168 1.16 7.96 18.21
N GLY A 169 2.31 8.36 18.64
CA GLY A 169 3.27 9.06 17.81
C GLY A 169 4.63 8.39 17.87
N PRO A 170 5.58 8.84 17.06
CA PRO A 170 5.47 9.42 15.73
C PRO A 170 5.70 8.38 14.61
N ARG A 171 5.66 7.08 14.91
CA ARG A 171 6.09 6.01 13.99
C ARG A 171 5.13 4.83 14.01
N ALA A 172 5.05 4.11 12.89
CA ALA A 172 4.33 2.85 12.79
C ALA A 172 4.81 1.81 13.81
N THR A 173 6.09 1.84 14.22
CA THR A 173 6.65 0.97 15.26
C THR A 173 6.06 1.22 16.64
N ASP A 174 5.64 2.45 16.92
CA ASP A 174 4.98 2.79 18.19
C ASP A 174 3.56 2.20 18.22
N ALA A 175 2.85 2.26 17.09
CA ALA A 175 1.56 1.59 16.94
C ALA A 175 1.69 0.05 17.03
N ALA A 176 2.71 -0.51 16.40
CA ALA A 176 3.00 -1.94 16.50
C ALA A 176 3.31 -2.39 17.93
N PHE A 177 4.01 -1.56 18.72
CA PHE A 177 4.25 -1.83 20.13
C PHE A 177 2.95 -1.91 20.91
N VAL A 178 2.04 -0.93 20.75
CA VAL A 178 0.74 -0.93 21.42
C VAL A 178 -0.10 -2.13 20.99
N ALA A 179 -0.17 -2.44 19.69
CA ALA A 179 -0.86 -3.63 19.18
C ALA A 179 -0.32 -4.93 19.81
N GLY A 180 1.00 -5.04 19.98
CA GLY A 180 1.64 -6.17 20.65
C GLY A 180 1.28 -6.27 22.13
N VAL A 181 1.21 -5.14 22.83
CA VAL A 181 0.76 -5.10 24.23
C VAL A 181 -0.69 -5.55 24.34
N VAL A 182 -1.59 -5.04 23.49
CA VAL A 182 -3.01 -5.44 23.44
C VAL A 182 -3.13 -6.95 23.21
N ALA A 183 -2.38 -7.49 22.25
CA ALA A 183 -2.37 -8.92 21.94
C ALA A 183 -1.83 -9.79 23.09
N SER A 184 -1.04 -9.22 24.00
CA SER A 184 -0.46 -9.93 25.16
C SER A 184 -1.39 -10.00 26.37
N ILE A 185 -2.56 -9.35 26.31
CA ILE A 185 -3.50 -9.35 27.44
C ILE A 185 -4.12 -10.74 27.61
N ASP A 186 -3.89 -11.34 28.76
CA ASP A 186 -4.49 -12.60 29.14
C ASP A 186 -5.76 -12.34 29.97
N PHE A 187 -6.90 -12.41 29.32
CA PHE A 187 -8.21 -12.19 29.95
C PHE A 187 -8.63 -13.30 30.94
N SER A 188 -7.93 -14.43 30.97
CA SER A 188 -8.18 -15.50 31.94
C SER A 188 -7.50 -15.26 33.29
N ARG A 189 -6.60 -14.28 33.39
CA ARG A 189 -5.90 -13.97 34.64
C ARG A 189 -6.73 -13.04 35.52
N ALA A 190 -6.98 -13.44 36.75
CA ALA A 190 -7.75 -12.67 37.72
C ALA A 190 -7.14 -11.28 38.08
N ASN A 191 -5.81 -11.12 37.88
CA ASN A 191 -5.06 -9.87 38.16
C ASN A 191 -4.34 -9.40 36.88
N GLY A 192 -4.95 -9.58 35.73
CA GLY A 192 -4.34 -9.37 34.42
C GLY A 192 -4.36 -7.92 33.92
N ARG A 193 -4.55 -6.91 34.79
CA ARG A 193 -4.51 -5.51 34.35
C ARG A 193 -3.15 -5.20 33.71
N VAL A 194 -3.17 -4.87 32.43
CA VAL A 194 -2.01 -4.37 31.70
C VAL A 194 -2.08 -2.85 31.68
N ASP A 195 -1.08 -2.22 32.24
CA ASP A 195 -0.89 -0.79 32.18
C ASP A 195 0.26 -0.51 31.21
N ILE A 196 0.02 0.30 30.18
CA ILE A 196 1.00 0.67 29.17
C ILE A 196 1.71 1.99 29.48
N PHE A 197 1.24 2.74 30.48
CA PHE A 197 1.90 3.97 30.89
C PHE A 197 3.30 3.69 31.43
N PHE A 198 4.27 4.50 31.02
CA PHE A 198 5.68 4.37 31.39
C PHE A 198 6.34 3.03 30.99
N LYS A 199 5.72 2.26 30.11
CA LYS A 199 6.34 1.09 29.49
C LYS A 199 7.20 1.53 28.33
N TYR A 200 8.30 0.83 28.15
CA TYR A 200 9.21 1.07 27.06
C TYR A 200 9.69 -0.25 26.49
N GLN A 201 10.00 -0.27 25.20
CA GLN A 201 10.61 -1.41 24.53
C GLN A 201 12.01 -1.03 24.07
N SER A 202 12.98 -1.94 24.28
CA SER A 202 14.33 -1.77 23.73
C SER A 202 14.29 -1.59 22.23
N GLY A 203 14.98 -0.58 21.72
CA GLY A 203 15.00 -0.23 20.30
C GLY A 203 13.97 0.82 19.86
N LEU A 204 12.99 1.16 20.72
CA LEU A 204 12.14 2.31 20.51
C LEU A 204 12.71 3.50 21.30
N ALA A 205 13.21 4.51 20.59
CA ALA A 205 13.64 5.75 21.25
C ALA A 205 12.40 6.56 21.66
N ALA A 206 12.38 7.07 22.88
CA ALA A 206 11.40 8.06 23.29
C ALA A 206 11.59 9.33 22.43
N THR A 207 10.56 9.73 21.70
CA THR A 207 10.60 10.86 20.77
C THR A 207 9.83 12.07 21.25
N VAL A 208 9.10 11.94 22.35
CA VAL A 208 8.40 13.06 22.96
C VAL A 208 9.33 13.68 23.99
N THR A 209 9.93 14.80 23.62
CA THR A 209 10.37 15.77 24.64
C THR A 209 9.14 16.54 25.05
N ASP A 210 8.62 16.25 26.23
CA ASP A 210 7.61 17.08 26.84
C ASP A 210 8.20 18.49 26.99
N SER A 211 7.78 19.39 26.13
CA SER A 211 7.99 20.81 26.34
C SER A 211 6.79 21.31 27.12
N ALA A 212 6.92 21.29 28.43
CA ALA A 212 6.00 21.97 29.32
C ALA A 212 5.86 23.46 28.95
#